data_7076b7e8d016be807e206a90027304e1
#
_entry.id   7076b7e8d016be807e206a90027304e1
#
_cell.length_a   1.000
_cell.length_b   1.000
_cell.length_c   1.000
_cell.angle_alpha   90.00
_cell.angle_beta   90.00
_cell.angle_gamma   90.00
#
_symmetry.space_group_name_H-M   'P 1'
#
loop_
_entity.id
_entity.type
_entity.pdbx_description
1 polymer ?
#
loop_
_entity_poly.entity_id
_entity_poly.type
_entity_poly.pdbx_seq_one_letter_code
_entity_poly.pdbx_strand_id
1 'polypeptide(L)'
;FYFGLPFAMLIICLFFIPVYHRLNVYTAYEFLEKRFNLQVRTLTALLFLVQRGLAAGITIYAPAIILSVVLGWDLKILVVLVGTLVITYTMIGGTKAVNVTQKQQMFIIFLGMFIAFGFIIYRFPEGIGFNEALHLAGKAGKLNVLDFSIDLNSRYTFWSGLTGGLFLALSYFGTDQSQVQRYLSGKSLKESQMGLIMNGILKIPM
;
A
#
# COMPACT_ATOMS: atom_id res chain seq x y z
N PHE A 1 2.60 -0.36 12.28
CA PHE A 1 1.44 -0.65 11.43
C PHE A 1 1.62 -1.95 10.60
N TYR A 2 2.79 -2.21 10.04
CA TYR A 2 2.98 -3.38 9.17
C TYR A 2 2.95 -4.72 9.89
N PHE A 3 3.14 -4.78 11.20
CA PHE A 3 3.05 -6.05 11.97
C PHE A 3 1.63 -6.63 12.02
N GLY A 4 0.60 -5.81 11.91
CA GLY A 4 -0.79 -6.28 11.79
C GLY A 4 -1.14 -6.86 10.43
N LEU A 5 -0.37 -6.53 9.39
CA LEU A 5 -0.66 -6.92 8.01
C LEU A 5 -0.65 -8.44 7.77
N PRO A 6 0.34 -9.24 8.21
CA PRO A 6 0.34 -10.68 8.01
C PRO A 6 -0.88 -11.36 8.62
N PHE A 7 -1.29 -10.92 9.81
CA PHE A 7 -2.49 -11.46 10.47
C PHE A 7 -3.76 -11.09 9.70
N ALA A 8 -3.85 -9.86 9.20
CA ALA A 8 -4.95 -9.46 8.34
C ALA A 8 -5.01 -10.31 7.05
N MET A 9 -3.86 -10.56 6.41
CA MET A 9 -3.79 -11.40 5.21
C MET A 9 -4.24 -12.84 5.49
N LEU A 10 -3.86 -13.42 6.64
CA LEU A 10 -4.33 -14.73 7.05
C LEU A 10 -5.86 -14.75 7.22
N ILE A 11 -6.42 -13.77 7.91
CA ILE A 11 -7.88 -13.67 8.11
C ILE A 11 -8.59 -13.50 6.75
N ILE A 12 -8.08 -12.67 5.87
CA ILE A 12 -8.66 -12.47 4.53
C ILE A 12 -8.59 -13.75 3.71
N CYS A 13 -7.46 -14.46 3.74
CA CYS A 13 -7.30 -15.74 3.04
C CYS A 13 -8.23 -16.83 3.55
N LEU A 14 -8.50 -16.88 4.86
CA LEU A 14 -9.30 -17.93 5.47
C LEU A 14 -10.80 -17.65 5.39
N PHE A 15 -11.22 -16.39 5.49
CA PHE A 15 -12.62 -16.03 5.59
C PHE A 15 -13.15 -15.28 4.37
N PHE A 16 -12.47 -14.22 3.91
CA PHE A 16 -13.02 -13.35 2.88
C PHE A 16 -12.92 -13.95 1.47
N ILE A 17 -11.76 -14.44 1.08
CA ILE A 17 -11.55 -14.99 -0.26
C ILE A 17 -12.43 -16.21 -0.52
N PRO A 18 -12.55 -17.21 0.38
CA PRO A 18 -13.45 -18.33 0.16
C PRO A 18 -14.92 -17.91 0.01
N VAL A 19 -15.37 -16.91 0.78
CA VAL A 19 -16.72 -16.38 0.68
C VAL A 19 -16.95 -15.73 -0.68
N TYR A 20 -16.03 -14.88 -1.14
CA TYR A 20 -16.15 -14.22 -2.45
C TYR A 20 -16.13 -15.22 -3.61
N HIS A 21 -15.24 -16.21 -3.58
CA HIS A 21 -15.19 -17.28 -4.58
C HIS A 21 -16.45 -18.15 -4.57
N ARG A 22 -16.95 -18.51 -3.40
CA ARG A 22 -18.16 -19.37 -3.27
C ARG A 22 -19.42 -18.67 -3.78
N LEU A 23 -19.52 -17.37 -3.57
CA LEU A 23 -20.66 -16.56 -4.02
C LEU A 23 -20.55 -16.13 -5.48
N ASN A 24 -19.41 -16.39 -6.13
CA ASN A 24 -19.15 -16.03 -7.53
C ASN A 24 -19.44 -14.55 -7.82
N VAL A 25 -19.00 -13.67 -6.91
CA VAL A 25 -19.24 -12.22 -7.03
C VAL A 25 -18.14 -11.54 -7.83
N TYR A 26 -18.51 -10.62 -8.70
CA TYR A 26 -17.56 -9.80 -9.46
C TYR A 26 -17.02 -8.60 -8.67
N THR A 27 -17.79 -8.17 -7.67
CA THR A 27 -17.41 -7.04 -6.82
C THR A 27 -17.71 -7.34 -5.35
N ALA A 28 -16.93 -6.76 -4.42
CA ALA A 28 -17.22 -6.86 -3.00
C ALA A 28 -18.63 -6.33 -2.65
N TYR A 29 -19.14 -5.38 -3.44
CA TYR A 29 -20.45 -4.76 -3.20
C TYR A 29 -21.62 -5.59 -3.71
N GLU A 30 -21.40 -6.50 -4.65
CA GLU A 30 -22.40 -7.51 -5.06
C GLU A 30 -22.74 -8.45 -3.90
N PHE A 31 -21.77 -8.73 -3.02
CA PHE A 31 -22.04 -9.45 -1.78
C PHE A 31 -23.06 -8.72 -0.91
N LEU A 32 -22.96 -7.38 -0.81
CA LEU A 32 -23.91 -6.57 -0.04
C LEU A 32 -25.30 -6.58 -0.65
N GLU A 33 -25.41 -6.58 -1.98
CA GLU A 33 -26.71 -6.70 -2.65
C GLU A 33 -27.38 -8.04 -2.36
N LYS A 34 -26.64 -9.15 -2.45
CA LYS A 34 -27.15 -10.49 -2.17
C LYS A 34 -27.58 -10.69 -0.72
N ARG A 35 -26.95 -9.94 0.21
CA ARG A 35 -27.24 -10.05 1.62
C ARG A 35 -28.29 -9.06 2.13
N PHE A 36 -28.36 -7.87 1.58
CA PHE A 36 -29.23 -6.78 1.99
C PHE A 36 -30.17 -6.38 0.84
N ASN A 37 -29.76 -5.42 0.03
CA ASN A 37 -30.52 -4.94 -1.12
C ASN A 37 -29.66 -4.10 -2.08
N LEU A 38 -30.24 -3.73 -3.24
CA LEU A 38 -29.61 -2.92 -4.26
C LEU A 38 -29.23 -1.51 -3.75
N GLN A 39 -30.02 -0.93 -2.86
CA GLN A 39 -29.77 0.41 -2.32
C GLN A 39 -28.46 0.47 -1.52
N VAL A 40 -28.21 -0.55 -0.66
CA VAL A 40 -26.96 -0.68 0.11
C VAL A 40 -25.76 -0.83 -0.83
N ARG A 41 -25.87 -1.66 -1.88
CA ARG A 41 -24.83 -1.78 -2.90
C ARG A 41 -24.52 -0.46 -3.56
N THR A 42 -25.56 0.27 -4.02
CA THR A 42 -25.41 1.54 -4.73
C THR A 42 -24.79 2.60 -3.84
N LEU A 43 -25.26 2.73 -2.60
CA LEU A 43 -24.69 3.68 -1.63
C LEU A 43 -23.21 3.40 -1.36
N THR A 44 -22.86 2.13 -1.12
CA THR A 44 -21.47 1.73 -0.84
C THR A 44 -20.57 1.95 -2.06
N ALA A 45 -21.06 1.68 -3.28
CA ALA A 45 -20.33 1.95 -4.51
C ALA A 45 -20.09 3.45 -4.71
N LEU A 46 -21.07 4.30 -4.42
CA LEU A 46 -20.95 5.76 -4.51
C LEU A 46 -19.91 6.28 -3.51
N LEU A 47 -19.98 5.85 -2.26
CA LEU A 47 -19.01 6.21 -1.22
C LEU A 47 -17.58 5.79 -1.63
N PHE A 48 -17.44 4.59 -2.19
CA PHE A 48 -16.16 4.13 -2.71
C PHE A 48 -15.62 5.03 -3.83
N LEU A 49 -16.46 5.43 -4.79
CA LEU A 49 -16.05 6.31 -5.89
C LEU A 49 -15.57 7.68 -5.37
N VAL A 50 -16.28 8.27 -4.42
CA VAL A 50 -15.88 9.53 -3.78
C VAL A 50 -14.54 9.37 -3.06
N GLN A 51 -14.40 8.35 -2.22
CA GLN A 51 -13.16 8.06 -1.49
C GLN A 51 -11.99 7.83 -2.45
N ARG A 52 -12.20 7.09 -3.54
CA ARG A 52 -11.16 6.81 -4.54
C ARG A 52 -10.79 8.04 -5.34
N GLY A 53 -11.75 8.87 -5.70
CA GLY A 53 -11.50 10.13 -6.38
C GLY A 53 -10.59 11.05 -5.54
N LEU A 54 -10.92 11.21 -4.27
CA LEU A 54 -10.09 12.00 -3.34
C LEU A 54 -8.69 11.39 -3.15
N ALA A 55 -8.59 10.08 -2.97
CA ALA A 55 -7.31 9.39 -2.83
C ALA A 55 -6.45 9.50 -4.09
N ALA A 56 -7.05 9.39 -5.28
CA ALA A 56 -6.35 9.56 -6.56
C ALA A 56 -5.80 10.99 -6.70
N GLY A 57 -6.56 12.00 -6.31
CA GLY A 57 -6.11 13.38 -6.29
C GLY A 57 -4.84 13.57 -5.46
N ILE A 58 -4.82 13.05 -4.23
CA ILE A 58 -3.64 13.11 -3.34
C ILE A 58 -2.47 12.34 -3.94
N THR A 59 -2.72 11.17 -4.53
CA THR A 59 -1.67 10.32 -5.13
C THR A 59 -1.02 10.98 -6.35
N ILE A 60 -1.75 11.78 -7.12
CA ILE A 60 -1.20 12.56 -8.24
C ILE A 60 -0.47 13.82 -7.73
N TYR A 61 -1.04 14.47 -6.73
CA TYR A 61 -0.54 15.75 -6.20
C TYR A 61 0.82 15.60 -5.51
N ALA A 62 1.03 14.55 -4.70
CA ALA A 62 2.28 14.39 -3.95
C ALA A 62 3.53 14.24 -4.84
N PRO A 63 3.56 13.38 -5.89
CA PRO A 63 4.67 13.35 -6.85
C PRO A 63 4.83 14.66 -7.64
N ALA A 64 3.73 15.35 -7.96
CA ALA A 64 3.78 16.61 -8.70
C ALA A 64 4.49 17.72 -7.91
N ILE A 65 4.34 17.76 -6.57
CA ILE A 65 5.09 18.68 -5.71
C ILE A 65 6.60 18.42 -5.84
N ILE A 66 7.02 17.16 -5.74
CA ILE A 66 8.45 16.79 -5.83
C ILE A 66 9.00 17.19 -7.20
N LEU A 67 8.28 16.88 -8.27
CA LEU A 67 8.67 17.25 -9.63
C LEU A 67 8.73 18.77 -9.82
N SER A 68 7.80 19.52 -9.23
CA SER A 68 7.79 20.99 -9.30
C SER A 68 9.05 21.57 -8.67
N VAL A 69 9.46 21.05 -7.51
CA VAL A 69 10.69 21.50 -6.82
C VAL A 69 11.95 21.14 -7.62
N VAL A 70 11.98 19.92 -8.20
CA VAL A 70 13.19 19.43 -8.92
C VAL A 70 13.33 20.07 -10.30
N LEU A 71 12.21 20.21 -11.04
CA LEU A 71 12.22 20.73 -12.42
C LEU A 71 12.03 22.23 -12.51
N GLY A 72 11.56 22.89 -11.43
CA GLY A 72 11.19 24.30 -11.43
C GLY A 72 9.94 24.64 -12.22
N TRP A 73 9.10 23.65 -12.55
CA TRP A 73 7.87 23.83 -13.32
C TRP A 73 6.69 24.18 -12.44
N ASP A 74 5.70 24.86 -13.03
CA ASP A 74 4.46 25.19 -12.32
C ASP A 74 3.73 23.92 -11.86
N LEU A 75 3.34 23.89 -10.58
CA LEU A 75 2.70 22.73 -9.95
C LEU A 75 1.39 22.35 -10.64
N LYS A 76 0.60 23.35 -11.12
CA LYS A 76 -0.68 23.08 -11.78
C LYS A 76 -0.47 22.34 -13.11
N ILE A 77 0.54 22.77 -13.87
CA ILE A 77 0.91 22.11 -15.14
C ILE A 77 1.31 20.68 -14.88
N LEU A 78 2.14 20.42 -13.86
CA LEU A 78 2.59 19.08 -13.51
C LEU A 78 1.46 18.18 -13.04
N VAL A 79 0.54 18.68 -12.22
CA VAL A 79 -0.64 17.90 -11.77
C VAL A 79 -1.50 17.48 -12.97
N VAL A 80 -1.76 18.39 -13.91
CA VAL A 80 -2.53 18.09 -15.13
C VAL A 80 -1.78 17.09 -16.01
N LEU A 81 -0.48 17.29 -16.22
CA LEU A 81 0.35 16.42 -17.05
C LEU A 81 0.43 15.00 -16.48
N VAL A 82 0.78 14.86 -15.20
CA VAL A 82 0.87 13.55 -14.53
C VAL A 82 -0.49 12.87 -14.49
N GLY A 83 -1.54 13.62 -14.15
CA GLY A 83 -2.91 13.10 -14.12
C GLY A 83 -3.36 12.58 -15.49
N THR A 84 -3.15 13.36 -16.55
CA THR A 84 -3.49 12.97 -17.92
C THR A 84 -2.71 11.73 -18.35
N LEU A 85 -1.40 11.67 -18.08
CA LEU A 85 -0.58 10.49 -18.37
C LEU A 85 -1.11 9.23 -17.66
N VAL A 86 -1.40 9.33 -16.36
CA VAL A 86 -1.93 8.20 -15.56
C VAL A 86 -3.27 7.72 -16.11
N ILE A 87 -4.18 8.65 -16.39
CA ILE A 87 -5.50 8.32 -16.95
C ILE A 87 -5.35 7.64 -18.31
N THR A 88 -4.54 8.21 -19.20
CA THR A 88 -4.37 7.71 -20.57
C THR A 88 -3.83 6.28 -20.59
N TYR A 89 -2.72 6.01 -19.89
CA TYR A 89 -2.18 4.64 -19.91
C TYR A 89 -3.10 3.63 -19.21
N THR A 90 -3.82 4.08 -18.17
CA THR A 90 -4.74 3.21 -17.44
C THR A 90 -5.98 2.88 -18.27
N MET A 91 -6.52 3.86 -19.01
CA MET A 91 -7.66 3.65 -19.90
C MET A 91 -7.32 2.72 -21.08
N ILE A 92 -6.17 2.93 -21.71
CA ILE A 92 -5.76 2.14 -22.89
C ILE A 92 -5.36 0.71 -22.49
N GLY A 93 -4.60 0.57 -21.42
CA GLY A 93 -3.98 -0.71 -21.06
C GLY A 93 -4.69 -1.48 -19.94
N GLY A 94 -5.68 -0.88 -19.27
CA GLY A 94 -6.44 -1.50 -18.19
C GLY A 94 -5.57 -2.07 -17.07
N THR A 95 -6.09 -3.12 -16.41
CA THR A 95 -5.40 -3.79 -15.29
C THR A 95 -4.07 -4.44 -15.70
N LYS A 96 -3.95 -4.87 -16.96
CA LYS A 96 -2.70 -5.48 -17.46
C LYS A 96 -1.56 -4.46 -17.51
N ALA A 97 -1.82 -3.27 -18.05
CA ALA A 97 -0.81 -2.20 -18.09
C ALA A 97 -0.41 -1.74 -16.69
N VAL A 98 -1.39 -1.56 -15.79
CA VAL A 98 -1.12 -1.19 -14.39
C VAL A 98 -0.23 -2.22 -13.70
N ASN A 99 -0.49 -3.53 -13.89
CA ASN A 99 0.34 -4.59 -13.30
C ASN A 99 1.77 -4.59 -13.85
N VAL A 100 1.96 -4.31 -15.14
CA VAL A 100 3.30 -4.23 -15.76
C VAL A 100 4.05 -3.01 -15.22
N THR A 101 3.41 -1.84 -15.20
CA THR A 101 4.04 -0.61 -14.67
C THR A 101 4.37 -0.73 -13.19
N GLN A 102 3.54 -1.37 -12.38
CA GLN A 102 3.83 -1.61 -10.97
C GLN A 102 5.07 -2.50 -10.76
N LYS A 103 5.29 -3.51 -11.60
CA LYS A 103 6.51 -4.32 -11.54
C LYS A 103 7.76 -3.50 -11.85
N GLN A 104 7.69 -2.65 -12.88
CA GLN A 104 8.79 -1.76 -13.24
C GLN A 104 9.06 -0.73 -12.14
N GLN A 105 8.01 -0.13 -11.57
CA GLN A 105 8.13 0.80 -10.44
C GLN A 105 8.80 0.14 -9.23
N MET A 106 8.43 -1.10 -8.90
CA MET A 106 9.05 -1.85 -7.80
C MET A 106 10.56 -1.99 -8.00
N PHE A 107 10.98 -2.37 -9.21
CA PHE A 107 12.40 -2.48 -9.54
C PHE A 107 13.14 -1.14 -9.39
N ILE A 108 12.55 -0.04 -9.90
CA ILE A 108 13.14 1.30 -9.81
C ILE A 108 13.22 1.77 -8.34
N ILE A 109 12.20 1.48 -7.52
CA ILE A 109 12.20 1.82 -6.10
C ILE A 109 13.35 1.12 -5.38
N PHE A 110 13.52 -0.20 -5.55
CA PHE A 110 14.62 -0.93 -4.94
C PHE A 110 15.99 -0.42 -5.42
N LEU A 111 16.13 -0.20 -6.72
CA LEU A 111 17.36 0.36 -7.27
C LEU A 111 17.69 1.73 -6.65
N GLY A 112 16.70 2.61 -6.57
CA GLY A 112 16.82 3.92 -5.93
C GLY A 112 17.22 3.83 -4.45
N MET A 113 16.62 2.89 -3.71
CA MET A 113 16.98 2.64 -2.29
C MET A 113 18.43 2.19 -2.14
N PHE A 114 18.90 1.25 -2.98
CA PHE A 114 20.30 0.81 -2.95
C PHE A 114 21.27 1.92 -3.33
N ILE A 115 20.95 2.72 -4.35
CA ILE A 115 21.77 3.89 -4.74
C ILE A 115 21.81 4.91 -3.59
N ALA A 116 20.66 5.22 -2.98
CA ALA A 116 20.60 6.16 -1.85
C ALA A 116 21.41 5.65 -0.66
N PHE A 117 21.30 4.36 -0.34
CA PHE A 117 22.10 3.73 0.72
C PHE A 117 23.60 3.82 0.44
N GLY A 118 24.02 3.47 -0.78
CA GLY A 118 25.44 3.60 -1.20
C GLY A 118 25.93 5.05 -1.12
N PHE A 119 25.10 5.99 -1.55
CA PHE A 119 25.43 7.42 -1.49
C PHE A 119 25.55 7.94 -0.05
N ILE A 120 24.71 7.47 0.87
CA ILE A 120 24.82 7.82 2.30
C ILE A 120 26.14 7.33 2.87
N ILE A 121 26.53 6.07 2.59
CA ILE A 121 27.81 5.52 3.04
C ILE A 121 29.01 6.30 2.46
N TYR A 122 28.94 6.62 1.17
CA TYR A 122 29.99 7.38 0.48
C TYR A 122 30.17 8.81 1.09
N ARG A 123 29.10 9.39 1.62
CA ARG A 123 29.09 10.72 2.22
C ARG A 123 29.43 10.73 3.72
N PHE A 124 29.83 9.62 4.30
CA PHE A 124 30.25 9.63 5.70
C PHE A 124 31.48 10.51 5.88
N PRO A 125 31.56 11.29 6.99
CA PRO A 125 32.75 12.06 7.33
C PRO A 125 33.97 11.14 7.46
N GLU A 126 35.17 11.71 7.18
CA GLU A 126 36.42 11.00 7.36
C GLU A 126 36.55 10.48 8.81
N GLY A 127 36.88 9.20 8.96
CA GLY A 127 37.02 8.55 10.26
C GLY A 127 35.72 7.92 10.81
N ILE A 128 34.59 8.03 10.12
CA ILE A 128 33.33 7.36 10.50
C ILE A 128 33.04 6.25 9.50
N GLY A 129 33.28 5.00 9.90
CA GLY A 129 32.86 3.84 9.14
C GLY A 129 31.41 3.46 9.39
N PHE A 130 30.91 2.46 8.68
CA PHE A 130 29.53 1.98 8.82
C PHE A 130 29.22 1.48 10.24
N ASN A 131 30.18 0.81 10.89
CA ASN A 131 30.03 0.31 12.26
C ASN A 131 29.97 1.45 13.29
N GLU A 132 30.81 2.48 13.13
CA GLU A 132 30.78 3.65 14.01
C GLU A 132 29.47 4.43 13.86
N ALA A 133 28.96 4.56 12.62
CA ALA A 133 27.68 5.20 12.35
C ALA A 133 26.52 4.42 13.02
N LEU A 134 26.53 3.08 12.97
CA LEU A 134 25.55 2.24 13.68
C LEU A 134 25.68 2.41 15.20
N HIS A 135 26.89 2.45 15.74
CA HIS A 135 27.12 2.68 17.17
C HIS A 135 26.60 4.03 17.63
N LEU A 136 26.85 5.08 16.86
CA LEU A 136 26.31 6.44 17.13
C LEU A 136 24.78 6.45 17.08
N ALA A 137 24.18 5.82 16.07
CA ALA A 137 22.73 5.69 15.95
C ALA A 137 22.13 4.90 17.13
N GLY A 138 22.81 3.84 17.58
CA GLY A 138 22.40 3.07 18.76
C GLY A 138 22.44 3.88 20.05
N LYS A 139 23.53 4.64 20.30
CA LYS A 139 23.65 5.55 21.46
C LYS A 139 22.60 6.67 21.42
N ALA A 140 22.22 7.14 20.24
CA ALA A 140 21.16 8.13 20.05
C ALA A 140 19.74 7.53 20.12
N GLY A 141 19.59 6.23 20.43
CA GLY A 141 18.30 5.55 20.52
C GLY A 141 17.58 5.36 19.17
N LYS A 142 18.26 5.65 18.04
CA LYS A 142 17.64 5.56 16.68
C LYS A 142 17.46 4.13 16.18
N LEU A 143 18.11 3.15 16.81
CA LEU A 143 17.94 1.74 16.49
C LEU A 143 16.79 1.07 17.27
N ASN A 144 16.15 1.78 18.20
CA ASN A 144 14.96 1.29 18.89
C ASN A 144 13.73 1.39 17.96
N VAL A 145 13.58 0.39 17.10
CA VAL A 145 12.49 0.33 16.10
C VAL A 145 11.18 -0.13 16.72
N LEU A 146 11.23 -0.88 17.83
CA LEU A 146 10.07 -1.49 18.48
C LEU A 146 9.91 -0.93 19.89
N ASP A 147 8.77 -0.32 20.13
CA ASP A 147 8.35 0.12 21.47
C ASP A 147 7.25 -0.84 21.97
N PHE A 148 7.59 -1.68 22.96
CA PHE A 148 6.66 -2.63 23.58
C PHE A 148 5.93 -2.04 24.79
N SER A 149 6.09 -0.76 25.08
CA SER A 149 5.36 -0.11 26.16
C SER A 149 3.86 -0.18 25.95
N ILE A 150 3.11 -0.42 27.04
CA ILE A 150 1.63 -0.35 27.05
C ILE A 150 1.26 1.05 27.54
N ASP A 151 1.53 2.05 26.70
CA ASP A 151 1.16 3.43 26.97
C ASP A 151 0.04 3.87 26.01
N LEU A 152 -1.15 4.15 26.56
CA LEU A 152 -2.31 4.59 25.79
C LEU A 152 -2.16 6.01 25.24
N ASN A 153 -1.22 6.81 25.76
CA ASN A 153 -0.93 8.15 25.29
C ASN A 153 0.05 8.14 24.10
N SER A 154 0.81 7.05 23.95
CA SER A 154 1.74 6.90 22.83
C SER A 154 1.01 6.35 21.61
N ARG A 155 1.06 7.12 20.50
CA ARG A 155 0.41 6.75 19.24
C ARG A 155 1.08 5.57 18.53
N TYR A 156 2.37 5.35 18.74
CA TYR A 156 3.20 4.44 17.96
C TYR A 156 3.89 3.38 18.84
N THR A 157 3.10 2.53 19.49
CA THR A 157 3.60 1.35 20.17
C THR A 157 3.45 0.10 19.29
N PHE A 158 4.15 -0.98 19.63
CA PHE A 158 4.00 -2.29 18.96
C PHE A 158 2.53 -2.75 18.98
N TRP A 159 1.85 -2.59 20.12
CA TRP A 159 0.47 -3.02 20.32
C TRP A 159 -0.53 -2.21 19.51
N SER A 160 -0.37 -0.89 19.47
CA SER A 160 -1.21 -0.02 18.63
C SER A 160 -0.97 -0.29 17.13
N GLY A 161 0.27 -0.60 16.75
CA GLY A 161 0.62 -1.00 15.38
C GLY A 161 0.06 -2.36 14.99
N LEU A 162 0.05 -3.32 15.93
CA LEU A 162 -0.52 -4.64 15.69
C LEU A 162 -2.04 -4.59 15.55
N THR A 163 -2.74 -4.01 16.52
CA THR A 163 -4.20 -3.95 16.53
C THR A 163 -4.74 -2.97 15.49
N GLY A 164 -4.32 -1.71 15.52
CA GLY A 164 -4.77 -0.70 14.56
C GLY A 164 -4.34 -1.03 13.13
N GLY A 165 -3.12 -1.56 12.95
CA GLY A 165 -2.64 -2.05 11.67
C GLY A 165 -3.43 -3.25 11.13
N LEU A 166 -3.87 -4.16 12.01
CA LEU A 166 -4.74 -5.29 11.65
C LEU A 166 -6.07 -4.80 11.08
N PHE A 167 -6.80 -3.94 11.83
CA PHE A 167 -8.11 -3.44 11.40
C PHE A 167 -8.01 -2.58 10.14
N LEU A 168 -6.98 -1.73 10.04
CA LEU A 168 -6.74 -0.94 8.85
C LEU A 168 -6.47 -1.82 7.62
N ALA A 169 -5.66 -2.86 7.77
CA ALA A 169 -5.36 -3.80 6.70
C ALA A 169 -6.59 -4.64 6.32
N LEU A 170 -7.41 -5.09 7.28
CA LEU A 170 -8.66 -5.79 7.02
C LEU A 170 -9.64 -4.91 6.23
N SER A 171 -9.78 -3.64 6.61
CA SER A 171 -10.61 -2.69 5.88
C SER A 171 -10.09 -2.49 4.45
N TYR A 172 -8.80 -2.23 4.28
CA TYR A 172 -8.22 -1.94 2.96
C TYR A 172 -8.18 -3.16 2.05
N PHE A 173 -7.68 -4.29 2.53
CA PHE A 173 -7.52 -5.50 1.70
C PHE A 173 -8.76 -6.40 1.69
N GLY A 174 -9.65 -6.31 2.67
CA GLY A 174 -10.84 -7.16 2.76
C GLY A 174 -12.06 -6.60 2.05
N THR A 175 -12.23 -5.28 2.00
CA THR A 175 -13.47 -4.65 1.52
C THR A 175 -13.29 -3.63 0.41
N ASP A 176 -12.10 -3.07 0.22
CA ASP A 176 -11.84 -2.11 -0.86
C ASP A 176 -11.85 -2.81 -2.22
N GLN A 177 -12.77 -2.39 -3.10
CA GLN A 177 -12.97 -3.01 -4.41
C GLN A 177 -11.70 -3.04 -5.26
N SER A 178 -10.84 -2.02 -5.17
CA SER A 178 -9.60 -1.97 -5.94
C SER A 178 -8.60 -3.07 -5.56
N GLN A 179 -8.67 -3.56 -4.33
CA GLN A 179 -7.85 -4.69 -3.86
C GLN A 179 -8.57 -6.01 -4.10
N VAL A 180 -9.85 -6.09 -3.74
CA VAL A 180 -10.66 -7.31 -3.92
C VAL A 180 -10.70 -7.76 -5.37
N GLN A 181 -10.84 -6.84 -6.31
CA GLN A 181 -10.83 -7.16 -7.74
C GLN A 181 -9.54 -7.85 -8.21
N ARG A 182 -8.40 -7.53 -7.61
CA ARG A 182 -7.13 -8.19 -7.93
C ARG A 182 -7.12 -9.65 -7.51
N TYR A 183 -7.75 -9.98 -6.38
CA TYR A 183 -7.86 -11.37 -5.90
C TYR A 183 -8.87 -12.17 -6.71
N LEU A 184 -9.98 -11.52 -7.06
CA LEU A 184 -11.02 -12.14 -7.89
C LEU A 184 -10.57 -12.37 -9.35
N SER A 185 -9.58 -11.60 -9.83
CA SER A 185 -8.99 -11.81 -11.16
C SER A 185 -7.95 -12.92 -11.21
N GLY A 186 -7.59 -13.53 -10.09
CA GLY A 186 -6.69 -14.69 -10.01
C GLY A 186 -7.30 -15.93 -10.66
N LYS A 187 -6.45 -16.76 -11.27
CA LYS A 187 -6.89 -17.98 -11.98
C LYS A 187 -7.44 -19.05 -11.04
N SER A 188 -7.06 -19.02 -9.78
CA SER A 188 -7.50 -19.96 -8.76
C SER A 188 -7.52 -19.34 -7.37
N LEU A 189 -8.37 -19.89 -6.49
CA LEU A 189 -8.42 -19.52 -5.07
C LEU A 189 -7.04 -19.63 -4.41
N LYS A 190 -6.28 -20.68 -4.68
CA LYS A 190 -4.96 -20.93 -4.11
C LYS A 190 -3.93 -19.87 -4.56
N GLU A 191 -3.98 -19.46 -5.83
CA GLU A 191 -3.10 -18.39 -6.37
C GLU A 191 -3.38 -17.05 -5.69
N SER A 192 -4.64 -16.69 -5.51
CA SER A 192 -5.06 -15.48 -4.83
C SER A 192 -4.61 -15.46 -3.35
N GLN A 193 -4.80 -16.58 -2.64
CA GLN A 193 -4.35 -16.73 -1.25
C GLN A 193 -2.83 -16.64 -1.12
N MET A 194 -2.08 -17.32 -2.00
CA MET A 194 -0.62 -17.29 -1.99
C MET A 194 -0.08 -15.87 -2.24
N GLY A 195 -0.66 -15.15 -3.21
CA GLY A 195 -0.28 -13.76 -3.50
C GLY A 195 -0.47 -12.83 -2.31
N LEU A 196 -1.57 -12.98 -1.56
CA LEU A 196 -1.84 -12.19 -0.35
C LEU A 196 -0.87 -12.52 0.80
N ILE A 197 -0.62 -13.79 1.06
CA ILE A 197 0.31 -14.20 2.11
C ILE A 197 1.72 -13.69 1.79
N MET A 198 2.17 -13.83 0.53
CA MET A 198 3.45 -13.29 0.09
C MET A 198 3.53 -11.77 0.28
N ASN A 199 2.47 -11.03 -0.08
CA ASN A 199 2.41 -9.59 0.14
C ASN A 199 2.51 -9.24 1.63
N GLY A 200 1.83 -9.98 2.50
CA GLY A 200 1.89 -9.78 3.95
C GLY A 200 3.28 -9.98 4.53
N ILE A 201 4.00 -11.00 4.09
CA ILE A 201 5.34 -11.33 4.59
C ILE A 201 6.40 -10.39 4.02
N LEU A 202 6.40 -10.16 2.70
CA LEU A 202 7.42 -9.34 2.03
C LEU A 202 7.34 -7.85 2.40
N LYS A 203 6.20 -7.40 2.89
CA LYS A 203 6.03 -6.00 3.27
C LYS A 203 6.63 -5.65 4.65
N ILE A 204 6.93 -6.64 5.49
CA ILE A 204 7.58 -6.41 6.79
C ILE A 204 9.00 -5.86 6.63
N PRO A 205 9.88 -6.44 5.79
CA PRO A 205 11.24 -5.94 5.62
C PRO A 205 11.35 -4.69 4.71
N MET A 206 10.27 -4.30 4.05
CA MET A 206 10.21 -3.07 3.23
C MET A 206 9.90 -1.85 4.07
#